data_31c95af340b6736730e1a1de09cb02eb
#
_entry.id   31c95af340b6736730e1a1de09cb02eb
#
_cell.length_a   1.000
_cell.length_b   1.000
_cell.length_c   1.000
_cell.angle_alpha   90.00
_cell.angle_beta   90.00
_cell.angle_gamma   90.00
#
_symmetry.space_group_name_H-M   'P 1'
#
loop_
_entity.id
_entity.type
_entity.pdbx_description
1 polymer ?
#
loop_
_entity_poly.entity_id
_entity_poly.type
_entity_poly.pdbx_seq_one_letter_code
_entity_poly.pdbx_strand_id
1 'polypeptide(L)'
;MLTQLTPSQTRLLGAARIGHLATADDAGVPHVIPVCFVLGPDSIEGYVIYSVLDQKPKRAALIRLRRVRNILANPQVALVVDHYEETWDRLWYILVRGRAELLVEGDERIQAIQLLRRKYDQYQSMDIEDNPVIKIVTGATVAWGLDSAD
;
A
#
# COMPACT_ATOMS: atom_id res chain seq x y z
N MET A 1 0.76 21.05 -2.82
CA MET A 1 -0.53 20.72 -3.46
C MET A 1 -0.53 19.25 -3.82
N LEU A 2 -1.57 18.53 -3.41
CA LEU A 2 -1.69 17.12 -3.72
C LEU A 2 -2.16 16.96 -5.17
N THR A 3 -1.42 16.19 -5.96
CA THR A 3 -1.88 15.80 -7.29
C THR A 3 -2.86 14.65 -7.11
N GLN A 4 -4.11 14.87 -7.50
CA GLN A 4 -5.14 13.88 -7.36
C GLN A 4 -5.18 12.98 -8.60
N LEU A 5 -5.38 11.69 -8.36
CA LEU A 5 -5.63 10.76 -9.44
C LEU A 5 -7.03 10.97 -10.01
N THR A 6 -7.19 10.74 -11.30
CA THR A 6 -8.52 10.69 -11.90
C THR A 6 -9.28 9.47 -11.38
N PRO A 7 -10.62 9.42 -11.51
CA PRO A 7 -11.37 8.23 -11.11
C PRO A 7 -10.88 6.96 -11.81
N SER A 8 -10.50 7.05 -13.08
CA SER A 8 -9.96 5.93 -13.84
C SER A 8 -8.63 5.46 -13.28
N GLN A 9 -7.73 6.38 -12.96
CA GLN A 9 -6.44 6.06 -12.34
C GLN A 9 -6.61 5.45 -10.96
N THR A 10 -7.55 5.95 -10.18
CA THR A 10 -7.86 5.39 -8.85
C THR A 10 -8.35 3.95 -8.97
N ARG A 11 -9.20 3.66 -9.96
CA ARG A 11 -9.66 2.29 -10.22
C ARG A 11 -8.51 1.37 -10.59
N LEU A 12 -7.58 1.84 -11.42
CA LEU A 12 -6.40 1.05 -11.80
C LEU A 12 -5.51 0.77 -10.58
N LEU A 13 -5.29 1.78 -9.76
CA LEU A 13 -4.52 1.60 -8.52
C LEU A 13 -5.21 0.57 -7.62
N GLY A 14 -6.50 0.71 -7.39
CA GLY A 14 -7.24 -0.20 -6.52
C GLY A 14 -7.36 -1.62 -7.04
N ALA A 15 -7.34 -1.79 -8.36
CA ALA A 15 -7.44 -3.11 -9.00
C ALA A 15 -6.09 -3.83 -9.08
N ALA A 16 -4.97 -3.12 -8.93
CA ALA A 16 -3.65 -3.73 -9.00
C ALA A 16 -3.50 -4.78 -7.90
N ARG A 17 -2.93 -5.92 -8.26
CA ARG A 17 -2.82 -7.05 -7.33
C ARG A 17 -1.58 -6.98 -6.45
N ILE A 18 -0.52 -6.36 -6.93
CA ILE A 18 0.74 -6.22 -6.21
C ILE A 18 1.21 -4.78 -6.35
N GLY A 19 1.63 -4.19 -5.24
CA GLY A 19 2.37 -2.94 -5.23
C GLY A 19 3.78 -3.19 -4.72
N HIS A 20 4.70 -2.31 -5.08
CA HIS A 20 6.07 -2.36 -4.58
C HIS A 20 6.23 -1.25 -3.56
N LEU A 21 6.42 -1.66 -2.30
CA LEU A 21 6.51 -0.75 -1.16
C LEU A 21 7.98 -0.45 -0.88
N ALA A 22 8.32 0.83 -0.97
CA ALA A 22 9.65 1.33 -0.65
C ALA A 22 9.62 1.98 0.74
N THR A 23 10.54 1.57 1.58
CA THR A 23 10.79 2.14 2.89
C THR A 23 12.27 2.45 3.02
N ALA A 24 12.63 3.25 3.99
CA ALA A 24 14.04 3.53 4.29
C ALA A 24 14.23 3.59 5.79
N ASP A 25 15.45 3.27 6.24
CA ASP A 25 15.79 3.43 7.65
C ASP A 25 16.14 4.89 7.97
N ASP A 26 16.57 5.16 9.19
CA ASP A 26 16.94 6.50 9.64
C ASP A 26 18.22 7.02 8.97
N ALA A 27 19.03 6.14 8.40
CA ALA A 27 20.20 6.51 7.61
C ALA A 27 19.90 6.67 6.11
N GLY A 28 18.65 6.47 5.71
CA GLY A 28 18.23 6.60 4.31
C GLY A 28 18.51 5.39 3.45
N VAL A 29 18.84 4.23 4.03
CA VAL A 29 19.06 3.01 3.26
C VAL A 29 17.73 2.48 2.77
N PRO A 30 17.52 2.37 1.44
CA PRO A 30 16.24 1.96 0.89
C PRO A 30 16.01 0.45 0.96
N HIS A 31 14.73 0.08 1.01
CA HIS A 31 14.27 -1.30 0.99
C HIS A 31 12.98 -1.36 0.18
N VAL A 32 12.87 -2.28 -0.75
CA VAL A 32 11.68 -2.41 -1.62
C VAL A 32 11.23 -3.85 -1.63
N ILE A 33 9.95 -4.07 -1.42
CA ILE A 33 9.34 -5.40 -1.47
C ILE A 33 7.98 -5.34 -2.15
N PRO A 34 7.53 -6.45 -2.79
CA PRO A 34 6.15 -6.54 -3.25
C PRO A 34 5.21 -6.78 -2.06
N VAL A 35 4.05 -6.14 -2.11
CA VAL A 35 3.03 -6.30 -1.07
C VAL A 35 1.65 -6.37 -1.70
N CYS A 36 0.75 -7.11 -1.04
CA CYS A 36 -0.67 -6.99 -1.29
C CYS A 36 -1.18 -5.75 -0.55
N PHE A 37 -2.14 -5.06 -1.13
CA PHE A 37 -2.66 -3.83 -0.55
C PHE A 37 -4.10 -3.59 -0.98
N VAL A 38 -4.77 -2.70 -0.26
CA VAL A 38 -6.12 -2.27 -0.61
C VAL A 38 -6.25 -0.77 -0.34
N LEU A 39 -7.08 -0.12 -1.15
CA LEU A 39 -7.44 1.28 -0.88
C LEU A 39 -8.51 1.31 0.20
N GLY A 40 -8.31 2.16 1.18
CA GLY A 40 -9.33 2.45 2.19
C GLY A 40 -10.36 3.45 1.66
N PRO A 41 -11.32 3.80 2.50
CA PRO A 41 -12.34 4.80 2.13
C PRO A 41 -11.69 6.15 1.83
N ASP A 42 -12.29 6.88 0.89
CA ASP A 42 -11.87 8.24 0.59
C ASP A 42 -12.09 9.14 1.81
N SER A 43 -11.16 10.05 2.02
CA SER A 43 -11.28 11.09 3.03
C SER A 43 -11.02 12.46 2.38
N ILE A 44 -11.30 13.52 3.12
CA ILE A 44 -11.03 14.89 2.66
C ILE A 44 -9.54 15.08 2.38
N GLU A 45 -8.69 14.35 3.07
CA GLU A 45 -7.23 14.44 2.94
C GLU A 45 -6.67 13.51 1.87
N GLY A 46 -7.51 12.78 1.14
CA GLY A 46 -7.12 11.78 0.16
C GLY A 46 -7.54 10.40 0.59
N TYR A 47 -6.91 9.38 0.04
CA TYR A 47 -7.20 8.01 0.42
C TYR A 47 -6.07 7.42 1.23
N VAL A 48 -6.39 6.34 1.93
CA VAL A 48 -5.40 5.56 2.67
C VAL A 48 -5.19 4.24 1.94
N ILE A 49 -4.02 3.65 2.17
CA ILE A 49 -3.67 2.33 1.66
C ILE A 49 -3.36 1.45 2.86
N TYR A 50 -3.86 0.22 2.84
CA TYR A 50 -3.61 -0.76 3.90
C TYR A 50 -2.90 -1.97 3.33
N SER A 51 -1.92 -2.48 4.07
CA SER A 51 -1.23 -3.73 3.77
C SER A 51 -1.03 -4.49 5.07
N VAL A 52 -1.53 -5.73 5.12
CA VAL A 52 -1.39 -6.55 6.33
C VAL A 52 -0.05 -7.27 6.33
N LEU A 53 0.50 -7.47 7.51
CA LEU A 53 1.65 -8.34 7.69
C LEU A 53 1.13 -9.77 7.68
N ASP A 54 1.25 -10.43 6.54
CA ASP A 54 0.59 -11.71 6.27
C ASP A 54 1.50 -12.94 6.42
N GLN A 55 2.71 -12.74 6.91
CA GLN A 55 3.64 -13.83 7.12
C GLN A 55 3.26 -14.63 8.36
N LYS A 56 3.58 -15.93 8.34
CA LYS A 56 3.20 -16.88 9.38
C LYS A 56 3.89 -16.76 10.73
N PRO A 57 5.02 -16.06 10.92
CA PRO A 57 5.67 -16.02 12.23
C PRO A 57 4.77 -15.40 13.29
N LYS A 58 5.05 -15.74 14.55
CA LYS A 58 4.37 -15.14 15.69
C LYS A 58 4.41 -13.62 15.60
N ARG A 59 3.37 -12.96 16.11
CA ARG A 59 3.21 -11.49 16.07
C ARG A 59 4.48 -10.74 16.44
N ALA A 60 5.22 -11.20 17.49
CA ALA A 60 6.46 -10.57 17.91
C ALA A 60 7.54 -10.58 16.82
N ALA A 61 7.55 -11.60 15.95
CA ALA A 61 8.51 -11.67 14.85
C ALA A 61 8.11 -10.76 13.68
N LEU A 62 6.83 -10.46 13.51
CA LEU A 62 6.36 -9.56 12.44
C LEU A 62 6.88 -8.13 12.63
N ILE A 63 7.03 -7.69 13.87
CA ILE A 63 7.55 -6.35 14.20
C ILE A 63 9.03 -6.22 13.80
N ARG A 64 9.73 -7.34 13.66
CA ARG A 64 11.16 -7.36 13.27
C ARG A 64 11.39 -7.30 11.77
N LEU A 65 10.33 -7.37 10.96
CA LEU A 65 10.47 -7.25 9.50
C LEU A 65 11.12 -5.92 9.15
N ARG A 66 11.98 -5.96 8.14
CA ARG A 66 12.73 -4.75 7.73
C ARG A 66 11.80 -3.58 7.45
N ARG A 67 10.71 -3.81 6.71
CA ARG A 67 9.77 -2.72 6.39
C ARG A 67 9.12 -2.12 7.62
N VAL A 68 8.83 -2.94 8.63
CA VAL A 68 8.23 -2.46 9.87
C VAL A 68 9.24 -1.63 10.66
N ARG A 69 10.45 -2.13 10.81
CA ARG A 69 11.51 -1.40 11.50
C ARG A 69 11.81 -0.08 10.81
N ASN A 70 11.82 -0.08 9.49
CA ASN A 70 12.04 1.14 8.71
C ASN A 70 10.92 2.15 8.97
N ILE A 71 9.66 1.73 8.90
CA ILE A 71 8.51 2.61 9.10
C ILE A 71 8.52 3.22 10.50
N LEU A 72 8.88 2.44 11.52
CA LEU A 72 8.93 2.95 12.88
C LEU A 72 10.04 4.00 13.07
N ALA A 73 11.13 3.87 12.33
CA ALA A 73 12.24 4.82 12.40
C ALA A 73 12.09 5.99 11.40
N ASN A 74 11.46 5.73 10.25
CA ASN A 74 11.27 6.71 9.19
C ASN A 74 9.92 6.44 8.52
N PRO A 75 8.91 7.25 8.81
CA PRO A 75 7.55 6.96 8.32
C PRO A 75 7.34 7.29 6.85
N GLN A 76 8.28 7.91 6.17
CA GLN A 76 8.12 8.25 4.75
C GLN A 76 8.27 7.01 3.88
N VAL A 77 7.27 6.79 3.02
CA VAL A 77 7.21 5.60 2.17
C VAL A 77 6.76 5.98 0.76
N ALA A 78 6.96 5.05 -0.16
CA ALA A 78 6.41 5.15 -1.51
C ALA A 78 5.89 3.78 -1.92
N LEU A 79 4.81 3.79 -2.70
CA LEU A 79 4.25 2.58 -3.28
C LEU A 79 4.07 2.82 -4.77
N VAL A 80 4.57 1.90 -5.60
CA VAL A 80 4.36 1.97 -7.03
C VAL A 80 3.60 0.75 -7.51
N VAL A 81 2.63 0.97 -8.39
CA VAL A 81 1.99 -0.06 -9.20
C VAL A 81 2.27 0.26 -10.65
N ASP A 82 2.37 -0.77 -11.47
CA ASP A 82 2.73 -0.59 -12.86
C ASP A 82 2.13 -1.68 -13.73
N HIS A 83 2.16 -1.42 -15.02
CA HIS A 83 1.75 -2.37 -16.03
C HIS A 83 2.79 -2.39 -17.15
N TYR A 84 3.29 -3.57 -17.47
CA TYR A 84 4.21 -3.75 -18.58
C TYR A 84 3.58 -4.65 -19.63
N GLU A 85 3.71 -4.24 -20.89
CA GLU A 85 3.45 -5.08 -22.04
C GLU A 85 4.34 -4.62 -23.19
N GLU A 86 4.48 -5.46 -24.20
CA GLU A 86 5.38 -5.15 -25.33
C GLU A 86 4.85 -4.03 -26.22
N THR A 87 3.56 -3.73 -26.17
CA THR A 87 2.99 -2.54 -26.82
C THR A 87 3.18 -1.37 -25.87
N TRP A 88 4.23 -0.60 -26.09
CA TRP A 88 4.64 0.42 -25.13
C TRP A 88 3.66 1.59 -25.00
N ASP A 89 2.77 1.78 -25.94
CA ASP A 89 1.69 2.77 -25.84
C ASP A 89 0.73 2.49 -24.67
N ARG A 90 0.77 1.28 -24.13
CA ARG A 90 -0.11 0.85 -23.03
C ARG A 90 0.60 0.74 -21.69
N LEU A 91 1.87 1.12 -21.62
CA LEU A 91 2.60 1.14 -20.35
C LEU A 91 2.04 2.24 -19.45
N TRP A 92 1.99 1.93 -18.17
CA TRP A 92 1.64 2.94 -17.18
C TRP A 92 2.23 2.59 -15.82
N TYR A 93 2.40 3.59 -14.99
CA TYR A 93 2.65 3.40 -13.57
C TYR A 93 1.95 4.49 -12.77
N ILE A 94 1.68 4.17 -11.51
CA ILE A 94 1.16 5.11 -10.51
C ILE A 94 2.07 5.01 -9.31
N LEU A 95 2.66 6.14 -8.92
CA LEU A 95 3.52 6.26 -7.76
C LEU A 95 2.78 7.07 -6.69
N VAL A 96 2.69 6.49 -5.51
CA VAL A 96 2.07 7.13 -4.35
C VAL A 96 3.14 7.34 -3.30
N ARG A 97 3.31 8.56 -2.83
CA ARG A 97 4.13 8.86 -1.67
C ARG A 97 3.22 9.14 -0.48
N GLY A 98 3.69 8.78 0.69
CA GLY A 98 2.89 8.99 1.89
C GLY A 98 3.65 8.74 3.17
N ARG A 99 2.91 8.76 4.24
CA ARG A 99 3.44 8.47 5.58
C ARG A 99 2.77 7.21 6.09
N ALA A 100 3.58 6.32 6.62
CA ALA A 100 3.10 5.03 7.10
C ALA A 100 3.13 4.97 8.62
N GLU A 101 2.16 4.24 9.16
CA GLU A 101 2.13 3.87 10.56
C GLU A 101 1.66 2.43 10.70
N LEU A 102 1.91 1.83 11.84
CA LEU A 102 1.52 0.46 12.11
C LEU A 102 0.28 0.45 12.98
N LEU A 103 -0.79 -0.17 12.49
CA LEU A 103 -2.01 -0.39 13.26
C LEU A 103 -1.90 -1.74 13.95
N VAL A 104 -1.85 -1.73 15.27
CA VAL A 104 -1.70 -2.97 16.05
C VAL A 104 -3.00 -3.37 16.75
N GLU A 105 -3.97 -2.46 16.83
CA GLU A 105 -5.26 -2.71 17.48
C GLU A 105 -6.30 -1.71 16.96
N GLY A 106 -7.53 -1.88 17.35
CA GLY A 106 -8.61 -0.93 17.10
C GLY A 106 -9.45 -1.26 15.88
N ASP A 107 -10.53 -0.48 15.71
CA ASP A 107 -11.52 -0.74 14.68
C ASP A 107 -10.99 -0.51 13.27
N GLU A 108 -10.10 0.46 13.09
CA GLU A 108 -9.53 0.72 11.78
C GLU A 108 -8.73 -0.48 11.27
N ARG A 109 -7.96 -1.13 12.16
CA ARG A 109 -7.23 -2.35 11.80
C ARG A 109 -8.19 -3.46 11.36
N ILE A 110 -9.27 -3.65 12.10
CA ILE A 110 -10.28 -4.67 11.78
C ILE A 110 -10.93 -4.38 10.42
N GLN A 111 -11.29 -3.13 10.16
CA GLN A 111 -11.87 -2.73 8.88
C GLN A 111 -10.89 -2.95 7.73
N ALA A 112 -9.62 -2.64 7.94
CA ALA A 112 -8.57 -2.86 6.94
C ALA A 112 -8.46 -4.34 6.56
N ILE A 113 -8.47 -5.23 7.55
CA ILE A 113 -8.43 -6.66 7.32
C ILE A 113 -9.65 -7.14 6.53
N GLN A 114 -10.82 -6.61 6.83
CA GLN A 114 -12.04 -6.94 6.09
C GLN A 114 -11.94 -6.52 4.62
N LEU A 115 -11.42 -5.31 4.37
CA LEU A 115 -11.22 -4.81 3.00
C LEU A 115 -10.21 -5.68 2.24
N LEU A 116 -9.13 -6.08 2.88
CA LEU A 116 -8.12 -6.95 2.29
C LEU A 116 -8.69 -8.32 1.95
N ARG A 117 -9.53 -8.89 2.85
CA ARG A 117 -10.18 -10.16 2.60
C ARG A 117 -11.16 -10.11 1.43
N ARG A 118 -11.82 -9.00 1.21
CA ARG A 118 -12.70 -8.82 0.04
C ARG A 118 -11.92 -8.76 -1.26
N LYS A 119 -10.74 -8.18 -1.23
CA LYS A 119 -9.92 -8.02 -2.44
C LYS A 119 -9.15 -9.31 -2.78
N TYR A 120 -8.65 -10.04 -1.79
CA TYR A 120 -7.78 -11.19 -1.99
C TYR A 120 -8.42 -12.46 -1.41
N ASP A 121 -8.80 -13.38 -2.29
CA ASP A 121 -9.43 -14.65 -1.87
C ASP A 121 -8.52 -15.42 -0.91
N GLN A 122 -7.21 -15.38 -1.13
CA GLN A 122 -6.25 -16.08 -0.27
C GLN A 122 -6.38 -15.65 1.19
N TYR A 123 -6.66 -14.38 1.44
CA TYR A 123 -6.78 -13.88 2.81
C TYR A 123 -8.03 -14.38 3.55
N GLN A 124 -9.02 -14.91 2.82
CA GLN A 124 -10.23 -15.44 3.46
C GLN A 124 -9.95 -16.70 4.27
N SER A 125 -8.92 -17.47 3.90
CA SER A 125 -8.54 -18.70 4.60
C SER A 125 -7.28 -18.56 5.45
N MET A 126 -6.66 -17.37 5.46
CA MET A 126 -5.44 -17.15 6.25
C MET A 126 -5.79 -16.58 7.63
N ASP A 127 -5.00 -16.98 8.62
CA ASP A 127 -5.12 -16.46 9.98
C ASP A 127 -4.35 -15.14 10.09
N ILE A 128 -5.00 -14.06 9.67
CA ILE A 128 -4.45 -12.71 9.74
C ILE A 128 -5.23 -11.81 10.69
N GLU A 129 -6.19 -12.37 11.41
CA GLU A 129 -7.17 -11.62 12.20
C GLU A 129 -6.51 -10.69 13.21
N ASP A 130 -5.41 -11.12 13.83
CA ASP A 130 -4.72 -10.35 14.86
C ASP A 130 -3.43 -9.70 14.36
N ASN A 131 -3.14 -9.80 13.06
CA ASN A 131 -1.89 -9.29 12.52
C ASN A 131 -1.91 -7.76 12.41
N PRO A 132 -0.76 -7.11 12.62
CA PRO A 132 -0.65 -5.68 12.37
C PRO A 132 -0.87 -5.32 10.91
N VAL A 133 -1.36 -4.11 10.69
CA VAL A 133 -1.62 -3.55 9.37
C VAL A 133 -0.78 -2.29 9.19
N ILE A 134 -0.09 -2.20 8.06
CA ILE A 134 0.57 -0.96 7.67
C ILE A 134 -0.49 -0.06 7.05
N LYS A 135 -0.63 1.15 7.59
CA LYS A 135 -1.50 2.19 7.05
C LYS A 135 -0.64 3.25 6.39
N ILE A 136 -0.91 3.57 5.13
CA ILE A 136 -0.24 4.67 4.43
C ILE A 136 -1.27 5.77 4.22
N VAL A 137 -1.00 6.94 4.80
CA VAL A 137 -1.76 8.14 4.50
C VAL A 137 -1.12 8.76 3.26
N THR A 138 -1.85 8.78 2.16
CA THR A 138 -1.29 9.20 0.88
C THR A 138 -1.08 10.69 0.82
N GLY A 139 0.03 11.09 0.24
CA GLY A 139 0.36 12.48 -0.05
C GLY A 139 0.38 12.69 -1.56
N ALA A 140 1.55 13.01 -2.10
CA ALA A 140 1.71 13.27 -3.52
C ALA A 140 1.58 11.99 -4.34
N THR A 141 0.88 12.07 -5.49
CA THR A 141 0.76 10.97 -6.44
C THR A 141 1.24 11.42 -7.80
N VAL A 142 1.82 10.48 -8.56
CA VAL A 142 2.25 10.69 -9.93
C VAL A 142 1.69 9.54 -10.77
N ALA A 143 1.04 9.87 -11.87
CA ALA A 143 0.60 8.87 -12.84
C ALA A 143 1.26 9.18 -14.18
N TRP A 144 1.79 8.13 -14.81
CA TRP A 144 2.44 8.24 -16.11
C TRP A 144 1.89 7.17 -17.04
N GLY A 145 1.79 7.51 -18.32
CA GLY A 145 1.40 6.57 -19.37
C GLY A 145 -0.10 6.41 -19.55
N LEU A 146 -0.90 7.02 -18.67
CA LEU A 146 -2.36 6.98 -18.76
C LEU A 146 -2.87 8.31 -19.29
N ASP A 147 -3.79 8.25 -20.24
CA ASP A 147 -4.44 9.46 -20.73
C ASP A 147 -5.24 10.12 -19.61
N SER A 148 -5.10 11.43 -19.52
CA SER A 148 -5.83 12.23 -18.56
C SER A 148 -7.29 12.44 -18.96
N ALA A 149 -7.70 11.92 -20.11
CA ALA A 149 -9.03 12.14 -20.67
C ALA A 149 -10.09 11.17 -20.11
N ASP A 150 -9.71 10.23 -19.29
CA ASP A 150 -10.66 9.27 -18.72
C ASP A 150 -11.42 9.84 -17.53
#